data_4f6e30804fefa7276ee4912b34b0e2dd
#
_entry.id   4f6e30804fefa7276ee4912b34b0e2dd
#
_cell.length_a   1.000
_cell.length_b   1.000
_cell.length_c   1.000
_cell.angle_alpha   90.00
_cell.angle_beta   90.00
_cell.angle_gamma   90.00
#
_symmetry.space_group_name_H-M   'P 1'
#
loop_
_entity.id
_entity.type
_entity.pdbx_description
1 polymer ?
#
loop_
_entity_poly.entity_id
_entity_poly.type
_entity_poly.pdbx_seq_one_letter_code
_entity_poly.pdbx_strand_id
1 'polypeptide(L)'
;MSLAELAILRPWWLAAIPLVALLALRAAWRSAPLGDWTRVVDPALMAALARRGAVLGGRRQANLAAAVAAGIIALALTGPAVERPDSATFRNLDSTVIVIDLSRSVSEGGDLKAVRQAAQGIADATGTRSVAVVVYAGDAYLAAPPTTDRDSLATTLFALDADTVPDRGSHPERGLALARRTLSEAAVVSADIVLITDGDGIGEAASREARALRDKGWRLHGLFVPADKALPPGSPKPDRAALDGVVGTGGGLVADVGAPASVLDAVGASTAQHLAAGGYTVLAYADLGRWLLLAALLPALLLFRRSA
;
A
#
# COMPACT_ATOMS: atom_id res chain seq x y z
N MET A 1 -20.66 4.03 -8.85
CA MET A 1 -19.62 2.99 -8.74
C MET A 1 -19.10 2.73 -10.15
N SER A 2 -17.90 3.19 -10.46
CA SER A 2 -17.27 2.89 -11.75
C SER A 2 -16.64 1.49 -11.67
N LEU A 3 -16.70 0.72 -12.76
CA LEU A 3 -16.06 -0.61 -12.86
C LEU A 3 -14.52 -0.57 -12.69
N ALA A 4 -13.93 0.61 -12.61
CA ALA A 4 -12.50 0.84 -12.41
C ALA A 4 -12.01 0.59 -10.96
N GLU A 5 -12.92 0.39 -10.01
CA GLU A 5 -12.59 0.16 -8.59
C GLU A 5 -12.57 -1.33 -8.19
N LEU A 6 -12.85 -2.24 -9.13
CA LEU A 6 -12.85 -3.69 -8.88
C LEU A 6 -11.44 -4.26 -9.07
N ALA A 7 -10.86 -4.76 -8.00
CA ALA A 7 -9.60 -5.50 -8.01
C ALA A 7 -9.85 -7.01 -7.90
N ILE A 8 -8.99 -7.81 -8.53
CA ILE A 8 -9.00 -9.28 -8.42
C ILE A 8 -7.81 -9.68 -7.54
N LEU A 9 -8.08 -10.18 -6.34
CA LEU A 9 -7.04 -10.53 -5.37
C LEU A 9 -6.25 -11.80 -5.75
N ARG A 10 -6.86 -12.72 -6.50
CA ARG A 10 -6.28 -14.03 -6.83
C ARG A 10 -6.49 -14.37 -8.31
N PRO A 11 -5.79 -13.69 -9.24
CA PRO A 11 -6.01 -13.84 -10.69
C PRO A 11 -5.79 -15.26 -11.21
N TRP A 12 -4.99 -16.09 -10.53
CA TRP A 12 -4.74 -17.47 -10.91
C TRP A 12 -6.02 -18.33 -10.97
N TRP A 13 -7.02 -18.01 -10.15
CA TRP A 13 -8.30 -18.72 -10.14
C TRP A 13 -9.17 -18.44 -11.37
N LEU A 14 -8.83 -17.46 -12.20
CA LEU A 14 -9.47 -17.26 -13.50
C LEU A 14 -9.30 -18.49 -14.40
N ALA A 15 -8.23 -19.26 -14.25
CA ALA A 15 -8.00 -20.50 -14.97
C ALA A 15 -9.00 -21.61 -14.60
N ALA A 16 -9.64 -21.54 -13.43
CA ALA A 16 -10.67 -22.49 -13.03
C ALA A 16 -11.98 -22.31 -13.82
N ILE A 17 -12.28 -21.11 -14.31
CA ILE A 17 -13.52 -20.82 -15.05
C ILE A 17 -13.61 -21.64 -16.36
N PRO A 18 -12.62 -21.62 -17.28
CA PRO A 18 -12.66 -22.44 -18.48
C PRO A 18 -12.65 -23.95 -18.17
N LEU A 19 -11.97 -24.38 -17.09
CA LEU A 19 -11.99 -25.76 -16.65
C LEU A 19 -13.41 -26.20 -16.24
N VAL A 20 -14.08 -25.40 -15.42
CA VAL A 20 -15.48 -25.68 -15.00
C VAL A 20 -16.39 -25.67 -16.20
N ALA A 21 -16.25 -24.73 -17.15
CA ALA A 21 -17.02 -24.67 -18.37
C ALA A 21 -16.82 -25.93 -19.23
N LEU A 22 -15.59 -26.41 -19.40
CA LEU A 22 -15.27 -27.63 -20.14
C LEU A 22 -15.90 -28.87 -19.49
N LEU A 23 -15.81 -28.98 -18.16
CA LEU A 23 -16.41 -30.09 -17.42
C LEU A 23 -17.94 -30.07 -17.51
N ALA A 24 -18.57 -28.89 -17.42
CA ALA A 24 -20.00 -28.70 -17.57
C ALA A 24 -20.46 -29.12 -18.99
N LEU A 25 -19.72 -28.69 -20.04
CA LEU A 25 -19.99 -29.03 -21.41
C LEU A 25 -19.88 -30.55 -21.64
N ARG A 26 -18.81 -31.18 -21.11
CA ARG A 26 -18.62 -32.62 -21.15
C ARG A 26 -19.74 -33.39 -20.43
N ALA A 27 -20.17 -32.88 -19.26
CA ALA A 27 -21.30 -33.45 -18.53
C ALA A 27 -22.60 -33.32 -19.33
N ALA A 28 -22.85 -32.19 -19.98
CA ALA A 28 -24.01 -31.97 -20.83
C ALA A 28 -24.03 -32.93 -22.04
N TRP A 29 -22.87 -33.12 -22.71
CA TRP A 29 -22.77 -34.06 -23.84
C TRP A 29 -22.93 -35.54 -23.44
N ARG A 30 -22.55 -35.91 -22.21
CA ARG A 30 -22.66 -37.26 -21.67
C ARG A 30 -23.99 -37.55 -20.99
N SER A 31 -24.85 -36.55 -20.83
CA SER A 31 -26.15 -36.69 -20.17
C SER A 31 -27.18 -37.27 -21.14
N ALA A 32 -27.06 -38.55 -21.46
CA ALA A 32 -28.19 -39.30 -22.02
C ALA A 32 -29.27 -39.39 -20.92
N PRO A 33 -30.54 -39.03 -21.22
CA PRO A 33 -31.61 -38.96 -20.19
C PRO A 33 -31.85 -40.27 -19.44
N LEU A 34 -31.53 -41.40 -20.06
CA LEU A 34 -31.79 -42.75 -19.58
C LEU A 34 -30.54 -43.65 -19.52
N GLY A 35 -29.35 -43.10 -19.86
CA GLY A 35 -28.09 -43.83 -19.88
C GLY A 35 -28.17 -45.09 -20.78
N ASP A 36 -27.45 -46.16 -20.40
CA ASP A 36 -27.45 -47.44 -21.15
C ASP A 36 -28.76 -48.22 -21.03
N TRP A 37 -29.70 -47.81 -20.20
CA TRP A 37 -31.00 -48.46 -20.06
C TRP A 37 -31.80 -48.50 -21.36
N THR A 38 -31.65 -47.53 -22.26
CA THR A 38 -32.27 -47.50 -23.56
C THR A 38 -31.79 -48.60 -24.50
N ARG A 39 -30.64 -49.22 -24.20
CA ARG A 39 -30.10 -50.36 -24.97
C ARG A 39 -30.53 -51.71 -24.45
N VAL A 40 -30.95 -51.79 -23.19
CA VAL A 40 -31.22 -53.05 -22.48
C VAL A 40 -32.71 -53.27 -22.29
N VAL A 41 -33.53 -52.23 -22.22
CA VAL A 41 -34.97 -52.31 -21.98
C VAL A 41 -35.76 -52.17 -23.29
N ASP A 42 -36.76 -53.02 -23.47
CA ASP A 42 -37.66 -52.95 -24.61
C ASP A 42 -38.33 -51.57 -24.74
N PRO A 43 -38.34 -50.94 -25.92
CA PRO A 43 -38.93 -49.62 -26.16
C PRO A 43 -40.42 -49.52 -25.75
N ALA A 44 -41.19 -50.60 -25.88
CA ALA A 44 -42.59 -50.65 -25.50
C ALA A 44 -42.75 -50.57 -23.94
N LEU A 45 -41.86 -51.24 -23.17
CA LEU A 45 -41.81 -51.19 -21.73
C LEU A 45 -41.39 -49.83 -21.23
N MET A 46 -40.39 -49.21 -21.87
CA MET A 46 -39.95 -47.85 -21.53
C MET A 46 -41.07 -46.82 -21.74
N ALA A 47 -41.82 -46.93 -22.84
CA ALA A 47 -42.96 -46.04 -23.09
C ALA A 47 -44.10 -46.24 -22.06
N ALA A 48 -44.34 -47.48 -21.61
CA ALA A 48 -45.31 -47.78 -20.56
C ALA A 48 -44.85 -47.20 -19.16
N LEU A 49 -43.58 -47.33 -18.81
CA LEU A 49 -43.00 -46.77 -17.58
C LEU A 49 -43.00 -45.24 -17.62
N ALA A 50 -42.70 -44.63 -18.75
CA ALA A 50 -42.75 -43.17 -18.91
C ALA A 50 -44.19 -42.62 -18.72
N ARG A 51 -45.19 -43.34 -19.26
CA ARG A 51 -46.61 -42.97 -19.05
C ARG A 51 -47.07 -43.07 -17.58
N ARG A 52 -46.44 -43.92 -16.80
CA ARG A 52 -46.72 -44.06 -15.37
C ARG A 52 -45.88 -43.12 -14.48
N GLY A 53 -45.09 -42.19 -15.08
CA GLY A 53 -44.24 -41.29 -14.32
C GLY A 53 -43.06 -41.98 -13.61
N ALA A 54 -42.82 -43.27 -13.90
CA ALA A 54 -41.74 -44.05 -13.28
C ALA A 54 -40.36 -43.75 -13.90
N VAL A 55 -40.31 -43.03 -15.01
CA VAL A 55 -39.06 -42.61 -15.67
C VAL A 55 -38.71 -41.18 -15.20
N LEU A 56 -37.85 -41.10 -14.25
CA LEU A 56 -37.35 -39.82 -13.76
C LEU A 56 -36.28 -39.27 -14.73
N GLY A 57 -36.70 -38.35 -15.61
CA GLY A 57 -35.78 -37.61 -16.50
C GLY A 57 -35.03 -36.56 -15.72
N GLY A 58 -33.97 -36.94 -14.99
CA GLY A 58 -33.58 -36.07 -13.90
C GLY A 58 -32.18 -35.51 -13.85
N ARG A 59 -31.21 -36.00 -14.62
CA ARG A 59 -29.82 -35.54 -14.41
C ARG A 59 -29.46 -34.21 -15.07
N ARG A 60 -30.19 -33.75 -16.08
CA ARG A 60 -29.84 -32.50 -16.79
C ARG A 60 -29.96 -31.26 -15.90
N GLN A 61 -31.01 -31.14 -15.09
CA GLN A 61 -31.21 -30.03 -14.18
C GLN A 61 -30.18 -30.06 -13.02
N ALA A 62 -29.89 -31.25 -12.48
CA ALA A 62 -28.88 -31.43 -11.47
C ALA A 62 -27.47 -31.08 -11.98
N ASN A 63 -27.10 -31.51 -13.19
CA ASN A 63 -25.83 -31.16 -13.80
C ASN A 63 -25.70 -29.66 -14.07
N LEU A 64 -26.79 -29.02 -14.51
CA LEU A 64 -26.81 -27.57 -14.70
C LEU A 64 -26.66 -26.84 -13.37
N ALA A 65 -27.37 -27.24 -12.32
CA ALA A 65 -27.27 -26.65 -10.99
C ALA A 65 -25.86 -26.82 -10.41
N ALA A 66 -25.26 -28.01 -10.59
CA ALA A 66 -23.88 -28.27 -10.17
C ALA A 66 -22.87 -27.39 -10.94
N ALA A 67 -23.04 -27.23 -12.26
CA ALA A 67 -22.17 -26.42 -13.09
C ALA A 67 -22.29 -24.93 -12.74
N VAL A 68 -23.49 -24.44 -12.47
CA VAL A 68 -23.73 -23.05 -12.02
C VAL A 68 -23.10 -22.81 -10.65
N ALA A 69 -23.29 -23.73 -9.69
CA ALA A 69 -22.67 -23.64 -8.37
C ALA A 69 -21.14 -23.60 -8.47
N ALA A 70 -20.55 -24.53 -9.25
CA ALA A 70 -19.10 -24.58 -9.46
C ALA A 70 -18.57 -23.32 -10.15
N GLY A 71 -19.30 -22.73 -11.12
CA GLY A 71 -18.95 -21.48 -11.77
C GLY A 71 -18.96 -20.29 -10.79
N ILE A 72 -19.97 -20.19 -9.94
CA ILE A 72 -20.04 -19.15 -8.92
C ILE A 72 -18.90 -19.32 -7.89
N ILE A 73 -18.58 -20.54 -7.48
CA ILE A 73 -17.46 -20.82 -6.58
C ILE A 73 -16.13 -20.44 -7.24
N ALA A 74 -15.91 -20.81 -8.50
CA ALA A 74 -14.71 -20.45 -9.24
C ALA A 74 -14.56 -18.91 -9.31
N LEU A 75 -15.65 -18.19 -9.59
CA LEU A 75 -15.67 -16.73 -9.59
C LEU A 75 -15.40 -16.15 -8.19
N ALA A 76 -16.00 -16.72 -7.15
CA ALA A 76 -15.77 -16.31 -5.77
C ALA A 76 -14.28 -16.45 -5.35
N LEU A 77 -13.63 -17.54 -5.78
CA LEU A 77 -12.23 -17.81 -5.49
C LEU A 77 -11.25 -16.85 -6.19
N THR A 78 -11.66 -16.18 -7.28
CA THR A 78 -10.85 -15.11 -7.87
C THR A 78 -10.67 -13.92 -6.93
N GLY A 79 -11.52 -13.81 -5.88
CA GLY A 79 -11.48 -12.74 -4.89
C GLY A 79 -11.82 -11.38 -5.49
N PRO A 80 -13.01 -11.20 -6.10
CA PRO A 80 -13.42 -9.87 -6.52
C PRO A 80 -13.54 -8.98 -5.30
N ALA A 81 -12.85 -7.84 -5.29
CA ALA A 81 -12.74 -6.98 -4.13
C ALA A 81 -12.91 -5.51 -4.51
N VAL A 82 -13.44 -4.74 -3.57
CA VAL A 82 -13.61 -3.29 -3.67
C VAL A 82 -12.75 -2.63 -2.60
N GLU A 83 -12.12 -1.53 -2.94
CA GLU A 83 -11.34 -0.75 -1.98
C GLU A 83 -12.25 -0.25 -0.84
N ARG A 84 -11.80 -0.43 0.40
CA ARG A 84 -12.54 0.03 1.58
C ARG A 84 -12.33 1.52 1.76
N PRO A 85 -13.38 2.36 1.75
CA PRO A 85 -13.25 3.79 2.03
C PRO A 85 -12.77 4.07 3.48
N ASP A 86 -12.98 3.12 4.40
CA ASP A 86 -12.59 3.23 5.82
C ASP A 86 -11.22 2.63 6.14
N SER A 87 -10.30 2.55 5.18
CA SER A 87 -8.94 2.08 5.43
C SER A 87 -8.11 3.01 6.32
N ALA A 88 -8.74 3.97 6.99
CA ALA A 88 -8.09 4.89 7.93
C ALA A 88 -7.28 4.17 9.04
N THR A 89 -7.73 2.98 9.48
CA THR A 89 -7.01 2.18 10.48
C THR A 89 -5.70 1.60 9.93
N PHE A 90 -5.57 1.45 8.60
CA PHE A 90 -4.36 0.92 7.94
C PHE A 90 -3.46 2.03 7.37
N ARG A 91 -3.91 3.29 7.38
CA ARG A 91 -3.10 4.46 7.00
C ARG A 91 -1.91 4.69 7.92
N ASN A 92 -1.97 4.22 9.16
CA ASN A 92 -0.90 4.36 10.13
C ASN A 92 0.26 3.35 9.96
N LEU A 93 0.14 2.38 9.04
CA LEU A 93 1.20 1.38 8.81
C LEU A 93 2.33 1.91 7.93
N ASP A 94 2.08 2.99 7.18
CA ASP A 94 3.05 3.62 6.29
C ASP A 94 3.07 5.14 6.55
N SER A 95 4.24 5.70 6.80
CA SER A 95 4.42 7.09 7.22
C SER A 95 5.66 7.70 6.59
N THR A 96 5.66 9.03 6.46
CA THR A 96 6.84 9.78 6.06
C THR A 96 7.21 10.76 7.17
N VAL A 97 8.50 10.89 7.48
CA VAL A 97 8.98 11.93 8.39
C VAL A 97 9.91 12.87 7.65
N ILE A 98 9.58 14.14 7.68
CA ILE A 98 10.43 15.20 7.14
C ILE A 98 11.25 15.75 8.31
N VAL A 99 12.58 15.63 8.21
CA VAL A 99 13.53 16.13 9.22
C VAL A 99 14.24 17.35 8.64
N ILE A 100 13.97 18.51 9.19
CA ILE A 100 14.42 19.80 8.64
C ILE A 100 15.49 20.40 9.55
N ASP A 101 16.63 20.70 8.97
CA ASP A 101 17.71 21.48 9.60
C ASP A 101 17.32 22.96 9.65
N LEU A 102 17.25 23.53 10.83
CA LEU A 102 17.06 24.95 11.09
C LEU A 102 18.29 25.59 11.74
N SER A 103 19.47 24.97 11.60
CA SER A 103 20.73 25.57 11.97
C SER A 103 20.94 26.92 11.26
N ARG A 104 21.80 27.76 11.77
CA ARG A 104 22.02 29.09 11.17
C ARG A 104 22.61 29.03 9.77
N SER A 105 23.38 28.02 9.45
CA SER A 105 23.90 27.81 8.10
C SER A 105 22.80 27.57 7.09
N VAL A 106 21.73 26.86 7.46
CA VAL A 106 20.56 26.58 6.60
C VAL A 106 19.56 27.72 6.64
N SER A 107 19.20 28.20 7.84
CA SER A 107 18.10 29.18 7.99
C SER A 107 18.51 30.60 7.56
N GLU A 108 19.76 31.03 7.75
CA GLU A 108 20.27 32.33 7.37
C GLU A 108 21.11 32.28 6.08
N GLY A 109 21.92 31.21 5.89
CA GLY A 109 22.87 31.04 4.80
C GLY A 109 22.30 30.32 3.58
N GLY A 110 21.29 29.46 3.77
CA GLY A 110 20.60 28.73 2.71
C GLY A 110 19.33 29.43 2.20
N ASP A 111 18.61 28.77 1.28
CA ASP A 111 17.29 29.19 0.83
C ASP A 111 16.19 28.47 1.64
N LEU A 112 15.79 29.06 2.76
CA LEU A 112 14.71 28.52 3.61
C LEU A 112 13.37 28.45 2.87
N LYS A 113 13.15 29.27 1.83
CA LYS A 113 11.95 29.19 1.00
C LYS A 113 11.95 27.90 0.18
N ALA A 114 13.09 27.56 -0.44
CA ALA A 114 13.24 26.30 -1.17
C ALA A 114 13.10 25.09 -0.25
N VAL A 115 13.62 25.15 0.99
CA VAL A 115 13.44 24.11 2.02
C VAL A 115 11.96 23.86 2.31
N ARG A 116 11.18 24.93 2.57
CA ARG A 116 9.73 24.82 2.82
C ARG A 116 8.98 24.27 1.61
N GLN A 117 9.32 24.74 0.41
CA GLN A 117 8.69 24.25 -0.84
C GLN A 117 8.99 22.77 -1.09
N ALA A 118 10.23 22.34 -0.87
CA ALA A 118 10.62 20.94 -1.00
C ALA A 118 9.92 20.07 0.06
N ALA A 119 9.84 20.52 1.30
CA ALA A 119 9.11 19.83 2.37
C ALA A 119 7.62 19.69 2.05
N GLN A 120 6.99 20.74 1.51
CA GLN A 120 5.60 20.66 1.02
C GLN A 120 5.47 19.67 -0.13
N GLY A 121 6.38 19.70 -1.11
CA GLY A 121 6.39 18.76 -2.23
C GLY A 121 6.51 17.30 -1.77
N ILE A 122 7.34 17.02 -0.74
CA ILE A 122 7.42 15.68 -0.13
C ILE A 122 6.06 15.31 0.49
N ALA A 123 5.46 16.21 1.27
CA ALA A 123 4.16 15.96 1.87
C ALA A 123 3.09 15.64 0.83
N ASP A 124 3.08 16.35 -0.31
CA ASP A 124 2.13 16.12 -1.39
C ASP A 124 2.41 14.78 -2.12
N ALA A 125 3.69 14.44 -2.35
CA ALA A 125 4.10 13.19 -2.98
C ALA A 125 3.75 11.94 -2.17
N THR A 126 3.58 12.06 -0.84
CA THR A 126 3.21 10.93 0.02
C THR A 126 1.78 10.41 -0.16
N GLY A 127 0.95 11.11 -0.92
CA GLY A 127 -0.45 10.71 -1.15
C GLY A 127 -1.26 10.67 0.15
N THR A 128 -1.80 9.51 0.50
CA THR A 128 -2.67 9.34 1.69
C THR A 128 -1.92 8.93 2.96
N ARG A 129 -0.59 8.77 2.91
CA ARG A 129 0.22 8.42 4.09
C ARG A 129 0.24 9.56 5.12
N SER A 130 0.46 9.21 6.39
CA SER A 130 0.70 10.22 7.41
C SER A 130 2.09 10.85 7.23
N VAL A 131 2.19 12.14 7.53
CA VAL A 131 3.45 12.87 7.51
C VAL A 131 3.66 13.50 8.87
N ALA A 132 4.87 13.33 9.41
CA ALA A 132 5.34 14.06 10.58
C ALA A 132 6.46 15.03 10.18
N VAL A 133 6.59 16.12 10.92
CA VAL A 133 7.67 17.07 10.73
C VAL A 133 8.49 17.17 12.02
N VAL A 134 9.78 16.91 11.89
CA VAL A 134 10.78 17.11 12.92
C VAL A 134 11.67 18.25 12.48
N VAL A 135 11.95 19.19 13.36
CA VAL A 135 12.93 20.26 13.14
C VAL A 135 14.08 20.09 14.11
N TYR A 136 15.28 20.44 13.69
CA TYR A 136 16.43 20.39 14.58
C TYR A 136 17.43 21.51 14.31
N ALA A 137 18.20 21.81 15.33
CA ALA A 137 19.43 22.61 15.30
C ALA A 137 20.36 22.10 16.42
N GLY A 138 20.47 22.78 17.55
CA GLY A 138 21.17 22.28 18.74
C GLY A 138 20.45 21.15 19.44
N ASP A 139 19.10 21.09 19.38
CA ASP A 139 18.26 19.98 19.81
C ASP A 139 17.16 19.71 18.77
N ALA A 140 16.35 18.68 18.96
CA ALA A 140 15.33 18.25 18.01
C ALA A 140 13.91 18.34 18.61
N TYR A 141 12.95 18.82 17.79
CA TYR A 141 11.58 19.07 18.18
C TYR A 141 10.61 18.51 17.17
N LEU A 142 9.47 17.98 17.65
CA LEU A 142 8.38 17.52 16.81
C LEU A 142 7.48 18.72 16.47
N ALA A 143 7.67 19.30 15.28
CA ALA A 143 6.89 20.45 14.82
C ALA A 143 5.46 20.05 14.41
N ALA A 144 5.28 18.86 13.80
CA ALA A 144 3.99 18.30 13.53
C ALA A 144 3.99 16.79 13.81
N PRO A 145 3.05 16.26 14.63
CA PRO A 145 2.90 14.84 14.83
C PRO A 145 2.39 14.18 13.53
N PRO A 146 2.50 12.84 13.41
CA PRO A 146 2.00 12.13 12.22
C PRO A 146 0.54 12.49 11.93
N THR A 147 0.30 13.15 10.78
CA THR A 147 -1.02 13.61 10.35
C THR A 147 -1.24 13.36 8.87
N THR A 148 -2.50 13.18 8.49
CA THR A 148 -2.94 13.15 7.09
C THR A 148 -3.54 14.49 6.65
N ASP A 149 -3.67 15.45 7.55
CA ASP A 149 -4.18 16.79 7.30
C ASP A 149 -3.10 17.65 6.63
N ARG A 150 -3.20 17.81 5.31
CA ARG A 150 -2.23 18.55 4.49
C ARG A 150 -2.27 20.07 4.74
N ASP A 151 -3.44 20.60 5.04
CA ASP A 151 -3.61 22.05 5.25
C ASP A 151 -2.95 22.48 6.56
N SER A 152 -3.17 21.69 7.61
CA SER A 152 -2.50 21.90 8.91
C SER A 152 -0.98 21.76 8.79
N LEU A 153 -0.52 20.76 8.01
CA LEU A 153 0.91 20.55 7.78
C LEU A 153 1.54 21.71 6.99
N ALA A 154 0.88 22.17 5.92
CA ALA A 154 1.33 23.30 5.11
C ALA A 154 1.44 24.58 5.96
N THR A 155 0.47 24.82 6.84
CA THR A 155 0.52 25.95 7.79
C THR A 155 1.73 25.85 8.71
N THR A 156 2.00 24.66 9.25
CA THR A 156 3.17 24.42 10.10
C THR A 156 4.48 24.65 9.35
N LEU A 157 4.62 24.06 8.16
CA LEU A 157 5.83 24.21 7.33
C LEU A 157 6.07 25.67 6.93
N PHE A 158 5.01 26.42 6.63
CA PHE A 158 5.12 27.83 6.28
C PHE A 158 5.56 28.70 7.46
N ALA A 159 5.19 28.34 8.68
CA ALA A 159 5.53 29.06 9.90
C ALA A 159 6.97 28.82 10.39
N LEU A 160 7.68 27.80 9.86
CA LEU A 160 9.06 27.51 10.25
C LEU A 160 9.99 28.67 9.90
N ASP A 161 10.80 29.11 10.84
CA ASP A 161 11.81 30.18 10.68
C ASP A 161 13.08 29.86 11.47
N ALA A 162 14.03 30.81 11.45
CA ALA A 162 15.31 30.69 12.14
C ALA A 162 15.17 30.64 13.68
N ASP A 163 14.06 31.16 14.20
CA ASP A 163 13.82 31.27 15.66
C ASP A 163 12.93 30.11 16.16
N THR A 164 12.48 29.22 15.24
CA THR A 164 11.63 28.09 15.60
C THR A 164 12.34 27.11 16.56
N VAL A 165 13.65 26.91 16.40
CA VAL A 165 14.47 26.10 17.31
C VAL A 165 15.33 27.03 18.18
N PRO A 166 15.14 27.03 19.50
CA PRO A 166 15.88 27.95 20.38
C PRO A 166 17.34 27.56 20.57
N ASP A 167 17.66 26.27 20.46
CA ASP A 167 18.99 25.73 20.70
C ASP A 167 19.87 25.84 19.46
N ARG A 168 21.03 26.46 19.62
CA ARG A 168 21.98 26.65 18.52
C ARG A 168 22.87 25.44 18.32
N GLY A 169 23.22 25.16 17.08
CA GLY A 169 24.06 24.03 16.66
C GLY A 169 23.52 23.35 15.44
N SER A 170 24.11 22.22 15.07
CA SER A 170 23.59 21.29 14.03
C SER A 170 23.85 19.87 14.52
N HIS A 171 22.78 19.18 14.96
CA HIS A 171 22.80 17.85 15.53
C HIS A 171 21.81 16.93 14.79
N PRO A 172 22.11 16.53 13.54
CA PRO A 172 21.23 15.71 12.73
C PRO A 172 20.89 14.36 13.38
N GLU A 173 21.80 13.80 14.19
CA GLU A 173 21.54 12.55 14.93
C GLU A 173 20.35 12.67 15.89
N ARG A 174 20.12 13.85 16.48
CA ARG A 174 18.97 14.09 17.36
C ARG A 174 17.67 14.12 16.57
N GLY A 175 17.69 14.78 15.40
CA GLY A 175 16.55 14.80 14.47
C GLY A 175 16.16 13.41 14.01
N LEU A 176 17.16 12.60 13.58
CA LEU A 176 16.95 11.22 13.14
C LEU A 176 16.47 10.30 14.29
N ALA A 177 17.04 10.47 15.50
CA ALA A 177 16.62 9.73 16.68
C ALA A 177 15.18 10.04 17.07
N LEU A 178 14.76 11.31 17.00
CA LEU A 178 13.38 11.72 17.27
C LEU A 178 12.44 11.16 16.21
N ALA A 179 12.80 11.24 14.92
CA ALA A 179 12.03 10.64 13.83
C ALA A 179 11.83 9.13 14.05
N ARG A 180 12.91 8.40 14.37
CA ARG A 180 12.86 6.96 14.66
C ARG A 180 11.94 6.64 15.85
N ARG A 181 12.00 7.43 16.93
CA ARG A 181 11.15 7.26 18.10
C ARG A 181 9.69 7.51 17.75
N THR A 182 9.36 8.63 17.09
CA THR A 182 8.00 8.97 16.65
C THR A 182 7.37 7.86 15.81
N LEU A 183 8.11 7.32 14.82
CA LEU A 183 7.65 6.20 13.99
C LEU A 183 7.47 4.91 14.79
N SER A 184 8.36 4.66 15.76
CA SER A 184 8.26 3.45 16.61
C SER A 184 7.07 3.50 17.56
N GLU A 185 6.79 4.66 18.15
CA GLU A 185 5.64 4.91 19.03
C GLU A 185 4.31 4.81 18.26
N ALA A 186 4.31 5.25 17.00
CA ALA A 186 3.16 5.10 16.10
C ALA A 186 3.00 3.68 15.52
N ALA A 187 3.87 2.74 15.90
CA ALA A 187 3.88 1.35 15.40
C ALA A 187 3.91 1.24 13.87
N VAL A 188 4.62 2.15 13.20
CA VAL A 188 4.73 2.21 11.75
C VAL A 188 5.54 1.02 11.24
N VAL A 189 5.04 0.34 10.21
CA VAL A 189 5.67 -0.84 9.61
C VAL A 189 6.67 -0.42 8.52
N SER A 190 6.30 0.58 7.71
CA SER A 190 7.13 1.08 6.62
C SER A 190 7.22 2.60 6.69
N ALA A 191 8.41 3.16 6.49
CA ALA A 191 8.58 4.61 6.51
C ALA A 191 9.66 5.07 5.55
N ASP A 192 9.46 6.28 5.02
CA ASP A 192 10.47 7.08 4.39
C ASP A 192 10.80 8.28 5.30
N ILE A 193 12.08 8.49 5.54
CA ILE A 193 12.57 9.65 6.27
C ILE A 193 13.31 10.54 5.27
N VAL A 194 13.00 11.83 5.22
CA VAL A 194 13.68 12.78 4.35
C VAL A 194 14.38 13.81 5.20
N LEU A 195 15.72 13.78 5.19
CA LEU A 195 16.58 14.74 5.88
C LEU A 195 16.89 15.90 4.93
N ILE A 196 16.53 17.12 5.32
CA ILE A 196 16.80 18.35 4.59
C ILE A 196 17.86 19.14 5.37
N THR A 197 19.08 19.22 4.85
CA THR A 197 20.23 19.80 5.55
C THR A 197 21.32 20.24 4.55
N ASP A 198 22.23 21.08 5.01
CA ASP A 198 23.46 21.41 4.30
C ASP A 198 24.60 20.40 4.56
N GLY A 199 24.34 19.39 5.40
CA GLY A 199 25.30 18.33 5.71
C GLY A 199 26.22 18.63 6.90
N ASP A 200 26.13 19.83 7.50
CA ASP A 200 26.87 20.14 8.71
C ASP A 200 26.44 19.25 9.89
N GLY A 201 27.37 18.95 10.78
CA GLY A 201 27.13 18.12 11.95
C GLY A 201 26.94 16.63 11.68
N ILE A 202 26.89 16.19 10.41
CA ILE A 202 26.78 14.78 10.06
C ILE A 202 28.08 14.04 10.41
N GLY A 203 27.99 13.17 11.42
CA GLY A 203 29.11 12.35 11.89
C GLY A 203 28.69 10.89 12.11
N GLU A 204 29.53 10.17 12.84
CA GLU A 204 29.29 8.75 13.16
C GLU A 204 27.99 8.53 13.94
N ALA A 205 27.54 9.51 14.74
CA ALA A 205 26.29 9.42 15.47
C ALA A 205 25.09 9.41 14.51
N ALA A 206 25.06 10.29 13.51
CA ALA A 206 24.02 10.31 12.48
C ALA A 206 24.05 9.02 11.64
N SER A 207 25.23 8.51 11.32
CA SER A 207 25.40 7.24 10.60
C SER A 207 24.88 6.04 11.40
N ARG A 208 25.02 6.04 12.74
CA ARG A 208 24.41 5.00 13.59
C ARG A 208 22.89 5.05 13.56
N GLU A 209 22.29 6.25 13.62
CA GLU A 209 20.84 6.40 13.50
C GLU A 209 20.34 5.98 12.13
N ALA A 210 21.04 6.31 11.04
CA ALA A 210 20.71 5.88 9.70
C ALA A 210 20.71 4.33 9.56
N ARG A 211 21.69 3.65 10.17
CA ARG A 211 21.69 2.17 10.25
C ARG A 211 20.49 1.66 11.04
N ALA A 212 20.19 2.25 12.19
CA ALA A 212 19.05 1.85 13.01
C ALA A 212 17.69 2.03 12.30
N LEU A 213 17.56 3.04 11.44
CA LEU A 213 16.38 3.20 10.57
C LEU A 213 16.31 2.08 9.53
N ARG A 214 17.42 1.81 8.86
CA ARG A 214 17.51 0.74 7.85
C ARG A 214 17.24 -0.65 8.42
N ASP A 215 17.71 -0.92 9.64
CA ASP A 215 17.48 -2.20 10.33
C ASP A 215 15.99 -2.44 10.63
N LYS A 216 15.20 -1.36 10.71
CA LYS A 216 13.74 -1.43 10.81
C LYS A 216 13.03 -1.55 9.44
N GLY A 217 13.78 -1.57 8.34
CA GLY A 217 13.24 -1.57 6.98
C GLY A 217 12.81 -0.19 6.48
N TRP A 218 13.16 0.90 7.19
CA TRP A 218 12.85 2.27 6.79
C TRP A 218 13.98 2.86 5.96
N ARG A 219 13.65 3.79 5.06
CA ARG A 219 14.62 4.42 4.16
C ARG A 219 14.88 5.86 4.55
N LEU A 220 16.15 6.26 4.47
CA LEU A 220 16.58 7.63 4.70
C LEU A 220 16.97 8.28 3.38
N HIS A 221 16.22 9.26 2.92
CA HIS A 221 16.52 10.12 1.79
C HIS A 221 17.12 11.44 2.26
N GLY A 222 17.79 12.18 1.37
CA GLY A 222 18.40 13.47 1.68
C GLY A 222 18.05 14.53 0.64
N LEU A 223 17.81 15.76 1.11
CA LEU A 223 17.79 16.94 0.28
C LEU A 223 18.89 17.89 0.74
N PHE A 224 19.84 18.12 -0.15
CA PHE A 224 20.97 18.99 0.11
C PHE A 224 20.58 20.46 -0.05
N VAL A 225 20.90 21.27 0.94
CA VAL A 225 20.71 22.73 0.93
C VAL A 225 22.05 23.40 0.67
N PRO A 226 22.29 23.93 -0.52
CA PRO A 226 23.51 24.68 -0.79
C PRO A 226 23.49 26.04 -0.08
N ALA A 227 24.67 26.61 0.13
CA ALA A 227 24.75 28.00 0.57
C ALA A 227 24.32 28.94 -0.58
N ASP A 228 23.26 29.69 -0.35
CA ASP A 228 22.72 30.68 -1.30
C ASP A 228 23.21 32.09 -0.97
N LYS A 229 23.56 32.33 0.28
CA LYS A 229 24.04 33.62 0.84
C LYS A 229 25.38 33.46 1.54
N ALA A 230 25.96 34.57 1.94
CA ALA A 230 27.13 34.54 2.82
C ALA A 230 26.79 33.83 4.13
N LEU A 231 27.59 32.85 4.47
CA LEU A 231 27.40 32.09 5.72
C LEU A 231 27.59 32.99 6.92
N PRO A 232 26.80 32.85 7.98
CA PRO A 232 27.00 33.55 9.23
C PRO A 232 28.41 33.28 9.78
N PRO A 233 29.03 34.27 10.48
CA PRO A 233 30.37 34.08 11.05
C PRO A 233 30.42 32.87 11.99
N GLY A 234 31.38 31.97 11.76
CA GLY A 234 31.57 30.75 12.54
C GLY A 234 30.70 29.56 12.11
N SER A 235 29.87 29.72 11.07
CA SER A 235 29.13 28.56 10.49
C SER A 235 30.09 27.71 9.67
N PRO A 236 30.01 26.39 9.78
CA PRO A 236 30.71 25.46 8.90
C PRO A 236 30.28 25.60 7.44
N LYS A 237 31.08 25.09 6.52
CA LYS A 237 30.72 25.00 5.10
C LYS A 237 29.79 23.84 4.88
N PRO A 238 28.82 23.95 3.96
CA PRO A 238 27.99 22.82 3.54
C PRO A 238 28.83 21.62 3.10
N ASP A 239 28.45 20.45 3.57
CA ASP A 239 29.13 19.17 3.27
C ASP A 239 28.15 18.15 2.64
N ARG A 240 28.06 18.22 1.31
CA ARG A 240 27.24 17.28 0.55
C ARG A 240 27.73 15.83 0.69
N ALA A 241 29.05 15.63 0.76
CA ALA A 241 29.63 14.28 0.84
C ALA A 241 29.24 13.58 2.15
N ALA A 242 29.15 14.33 3.25
CA ALA A 242 28.64 13.81 4.52
C ALA A 242 27.18 13.37 4.41
N LEU A 243 26.31 14.17 3.73
CA LEU A 243 24.93 13.81 3.48
C LEU A 243 24.82 12.56 2.58
N ASP A 244 25.58 12.50 1.49
CA ASP A 244 25.61 11.34 0.60
C ASP A 244 25.99 10.06 1.35
N GLY A 245 26.97 10.16 2.27
CA GLY A 245 27.42 9.04 3.10
C GLY A 245 26.36 8.50 4.06
N VAL A 246 25.68 9.39 4.79
CA VAL A 246 24.64 8.99 5.76
C VAL A 246 23.40 8.45 5.07
N VAL A 247 22.99 9.07 3.96
CA VAL A 247 21.86 8.60 3.15
C VAL A 247 22.16 7.26 2.48
N GLY A 248 23.36 7.07 1.95
CA GLY A 248 23.81 5.78 1.42
C GLY A 248 23.75 4.67 2.47
N THR A 249 24.10 4.98 3.71
CA THR A 249 23.94 4.06 4.85
C THR A 249 22.46 3.73 5.12
N GLY A 250 21.57 4.72 5.00
CA GLY A 250 20.13 4.59 5.18
C GLY A 250 19.38 3.99 3.98
N GLY A 251 20.06 3.75 2.84
CA GLY A 251 19.49 3.08 1.66
C GLY A 251 18.55 3.94 0.82
N GLY A 252 18.65 5.25 0.88
CA GLY A 252 17.84 6.21 0.11
C GLY A 252 18.61 6.90 -1.01
N LEU A 253 18.06 8.02 -1.47
CA LEU A 253 18.58 8.87 -2.54
C LEU A 253 18.86 10.28 -2.01
N VAL A 254 19.82 10.97 -2.65
CA VAL A 254 20.10 12.40 -2.38
C VAL A 254 19.78 13.22 -3.62
N ALA A 255 19.16 14.37 -3.40
CA ALA A 255 18.92 15.40 -4.42
C ALA A 255 19.22 16.78 -3.86
N ASP A 256 19.26 17.78 -4.72
CA ASP A 256 19.33 19.17 -4.29
C ASP A 256 17.93 19.68 -3.91
N VAL A 257 17.84 20.54 -2.89
CA VAL A 257 16.57 21.11 -2.44
C VAL A 257 15.84 21.89 -3.56
N GLY A 258 16.58 22.49 -4.51
CA GLY A 258 16.03 23.17 -5.67
C GLY A 258 15.59 22.24 -6.83
N ALA A 259 15.97 20.94 -6.78
CA ALA A 259 15.60 19.93 -7.78
C ALA A 259 15.28 18.58 -7.12
N PRO A 260 14.24 18.51 -6.28
CA PRO A 260 13.96 17.35 -5.42
C PRO A 260 13.30 16.16 -6.14
N ALA A 261 13.07 16.23 -7.46
CA ALA A 261 12.24 15.30 -8.22
C ALA A 261 12.55 13.82 -7.95
N SER A 262 13.83 13.42 -7.95
CA SER A 262 14.22 12.01 -7.73
C SER A 262 13.85 11.49 -6.33
N VAL A 263 13.89 12.34 -5.31
CA VAL A 263 13.47 12.00 -3.94
C VAL A 263 11.95 11.99 -3.85
N LEU A 264 11.25 12.95 -4.48
CA LEU A 264 9.79 12.97 -4.53
C LEU A 264 9.23 11.71 -5.20
N ASP A 265 9.81 11.33 -6.34
CA ASP A 265 9.42 10.11 -7.08
C ASP A 265 9.67 8.85 -6.23
N ALA A 266 10.81 8.78 -5.54
CA ALA A 266 11.13 7.64 -4.68
C ALA A 266 10.16 7.52 -3.50
N VAL A 267 9.82 8.63 -2.85
CA VAL A 267 8.83 8.67 -1.76
C VAL A 267 7.43 8.33 -2.29
N GLY A 268 7.04 8.84 -3.46
CA GLY A 268 5.76 8.51 -4.09
C GLY A 268 5.66 7.05 -4.53
N ALA A 269 6.72 6.49 -5.12
CA ALA A 269 6.76 5.10 -5.59
C ALA A 269 6.76 4.08 -4.45
N SER A 270 7.31 4.42 -3.27
CA SER A 270 7.36 3.53 -2.12
C SER A 270 5.95 3.10 -1.67
N THR A 271 4.99 3.99 -1.77
CA THR A 271 3.57 3.73 -1.47
C THR A 271 3.02 2.56 -2.30
N ALA A 272 3.28 2.56 -3.61
CA ALA A 272 2.79 1.52 -4.51
C ALA A 272 3.50 0.17 -4.29
N GLN A 273 4.80 0.19 -4.01
CA GLN A 273 5.60 -1.02 -3.81
C GLN A 273 5.29 -1.73 -2.50
N HIS A 274 5.05 -1.00 -1.40
CA HIS A 274 4.72 -1.61 -0.11
C HIS A 274 3.32 -2.22 -0.09
N LEU A 275 2.35 -1.61 -0.76
CA LEU A 275 1.03 -2.19 -0.96
C LEU A 275 1.10 -3.49 -1.78
N ALA A 276 2.01 -3.56 -2.76
CA ALA A 276 2.18 -4.74 -3.61
C ALA A 276 2.98 -5.87 -2.92
N ALA A 277 4.03 -5.54 -2.17
CA ALA A 277 4.96 -6.52 -1.58
C ALA A 277 4.48 -7.12 -0.26
N GLY A 278 3.65 -6.41 0.51
CA GLY A 278 3.33 -6.75 1.89
C GLY A 278 2.21 -7.76 2.11
N GLY A 279 1.54 -8.29 1.06
CA GLY A 279 0.34 -9.12 1.26
C GLY A 279 -0.83 -8.37 1.93
N TYR A 280 -0.65 -7.09 2.23
CA TYR A 280 -1.64 -6.20 2.86
C TYR A 280 -2.78 -5.80 1.90
N THR A 281 -2.71 -6.16 0.63
CA THR A 281 -3.81 -6.00 -0.34
C THR A 281 -5.12 -6.58 0.17
N VAL A 282 -5.06 -7.67 0.96
CA VAL A 282 -6.23 -8.30 1.60
C VAL A 282 -6.87 -7.37 2.65
N LEU A 283 -6.11 -6.49 3.27
CA LEU A 283 -6.58 -5.58 4.31
C LEU A 283 -7.15 -4.27 3.75
N ALA A 284 -6.62 -3.81 2.61
CA ALA A 284 -7.10 -2.61 1.94
C ALA A 284 -8.40 -2.86 1.14
N TYR A 285 -8.67 -4.12 0.78
CA TYR A 285 -9.81 -4.48 -0.05
C TYR A 285 -10.85 -5.30 0.73
N ALA A 286 -12.12 -5.01 0.49
CA ALA A 286 -13.23 -5.86 0.94
C ALA A 286 -13.43 -7.00 -0.06
N ASP A 287 -13.07 -8.22 0.29
CA ASP A 287 -13.31 -9.42 -0.52
C ASP A 287 -14.82 -9.71 -0.59
N LEU A 288 -15.41 -9.54 -1.79
CA LEU A 288 -16.80 -9.85 -2.08
C LEU A 288 -17.01 -11.34 -2.37
N GLY A 289 -15.96 -12.12 -2.53
CA GLY A 289 -16.03 -13.55 -2.81
C GLY A 289 -16.84 -14.34 -1.79
N ARG A 290 -16.80 -13.92 -0.51
CA ARG A 290 -17.61 -14.53 0.57
C ARG A 290 -19.12 -14.45 0.30
N TRP A 291 -19.61 -13.36 -0.31
CA TRP A 291 -21.02 -13.20 -0.65
C TRP A 291 -21.40 -14.05 -1.87
N LEU A 292 -20.47 -14.19 -2.82
CA LEU A 292 -20.64 -15.10 -3.97
C LEU A 292 -20.69 -16.56 -3.51
N LEU A 293 -19.91 -16.96 -2.50
CA LEU A 293 -19.99 -18.29 -1.90
C LEU A 293 -21.38 -18.56 -1.29
N LEU A 294 -21.97 -17.55 -0.61
CA LEU A 294 -23.36 -17.67 -0.12
C LEU A 294 -24.36 -17.80 -1.28
N ALA A 295 -24.16 -17.04 -2.37
CA ALA A 295 -25.01 -17.16 -3.56
C ALA A 295 -24.91 -18.54 -4.22
N ALA A 296 -23.75 -19.20 -4.16
CA ALA A 296 -23.55 -20.57 -4.68
C ALA A 296 -24.39 -21.61 -3.93
N LEU A 297 -24.81 -21.34 -2.71
CA LEU A 297 -25.71 -22.25 -1.96
C LEU A 297 -27.07 -22.41 -2.63
N LEU A 298 -27.58 -21.39 -3.32
CA LEU A 298 -28.89 -21.46 -4.00
C LEU A 298 -28.94 -22.58 -5.07
N PRO A 299 -28.04 -22.59 -6.07
CA PRO A 299 -28.03 -23.70 -7.04
C PRO A 299 -27.59 -25.03 -6.37
N ALA A 300 -26.76 -25.02 -5.32
CA ALA A 300 -26.39 -26.23 -4.60
C ALA A 300 -27.59 -26.87 -3.87
N LEU A 301 -28.48 -26.09 -3.28
CA LEU A 301 -29.72 -26.56 -2.66
C LEU A 301 -30.68 -27.23 -3.69
N LEU A 302 -30.66 -26.79 -4.94
CA LEU A 302 -31.46 -27.44 -6.00
C LEU A 302 -31.03 -28.88 -6.28
N LEU A 303 -29.78 -29.26 -5.94
CA LEU A 303 -29.29 -30.63 -6.05
C LEU A 303 -29.99 -31.58 -5.08
N PHE A 304 -30.48 -31.08 -3.96
CA PHE A 304 -31.20 -31.87 -2.95
C PHE A 304 -32.72 -31.86 -3.15
N ARG A 305 -33.21 -31.09 -4.12
CA ARG A 305 -34.62 -31.07 -4.46
C ARG A 305 -34.96 -32.42 -5.13
N ARG A 306 -35.70 -33.27 -4.43
CA ARG A 306 -36.27 -34.49 -5.03
C ARG A 306 -37.22 -34.04 -6.11
N SER A 307 -36.98 -34.44 -7.36
CA SER A 307 -37.99 -34.35 -8.43
C SER A 307 -39.09 -35.37 -8.07
N ALA A 308 -40.21 -34.81 -7.61
CA ALA A 308 -41.44 -35.61 -7.44
C ALA A 308 -42.00 -36.00 -8.81
#